data_5195b282f1184ea2396f8e57950529e8
#
_entry.id   5195b282f1184ea2396f8e57950529e8
#
_cell.length_a   1.000
_cell.length_b   1.000
_cell.length_c   1.000
_cell.angle_alpha   90.00
_cell.angle_beta   90.00
_cell.angle_gamma   90.00
#
_symmetry.space_group_name_H-M   'P 1'
#
loop_
_entity.id
_entity.type
_entity.pdbx_description
1 polymer ?
#
loop_
_entity_poly.entity_id
_entity_poly.type
_entity_poly.pdbx_seq_one_letter_code
_entity_poly.pdbx_strand_id
1 'polypeptide(L)'
;MLVQAIQPRSFRPRTTQSRHPLGYRPNLLLGSVPPSGINQVWLGDITYIPLAGARFAYLALLMDLYSRRVVGWELDDQMTEALVLAALRQAIRWRQPQPGLIHHTDRGGQYAGGDYRHVLRRAGMEQSMSRPDNCYDNAFMESCFGTIKTELEMRSYADRPTAQAEIHEYLCYYDRRRRHSSLNYLTPCEFELRQS
;
A
#
# COMPACT_ATOMS: atom_id res chain seq x y z
N MET A 1 -9.41 31.07 -37.10
CA MET A 1 -10.00 29.85 -36.51
C MET A 1 -8.97 29.29 -35.51
N LEU A 2 -9.19 29.48 -34.21
CA LEU A 2 -8.28 29.00 -33.16
C LEU A 2 -8.57 27.52 -32.92
N VAL A 3 -7.63 26.64 -33.25
CA VAL A 3 -7.71 25.23 -32.93
C VAL A 3 -7.32 25.06 -31.47
N GLN A 4 -8.28 24.81 -30.57
CA GLN A 4 -8.00 24.40 -29.21
C GLN A 4 -7.63 22.91 -29.21
N ALA A 5 -6.42 22.61 -28.77
CA ALA A 5 -6.01 21.23 -28.53
C ALA A 5 -6.77 20.67 -27.33
N ILE A 6 -7.70 19.76 -27.56
CA ILE A 6 -8.36 18.99 -26.50
C ILE A 6 -7.36 17.93 -26.03
N GLN A 7 -6.74 18.12 -24.88
CA GLN A 7 -6.02 17.01 -24.23
C GLN A 7 -7.04 15.99 -23.73
N PRO A 8 -7.01 14.74 -24.19
CA PRO A 8 -7.85 13.70 -23.62
C PRO A 8 -7.50 13.56 -22.15
N ARG A 9 -8.47 13.71 -21.27
CA ARG A 9 -8.30 13.40 -19.85
C ARG A 9 -8.01 11.91 -19.75
N SER A 10 -6.79 11.53 -19.37
CA SER A 10 -6.48 10.13 -19.09
C SER A 10 -7.43 9.64 -17.99
N PHE A 11 -8.18 8.59 -18.27
CA PHE A 11 -9.04 7.94 -17.28
C PHE A 11 -8.14 7.39 -16.17
N ARG A 12 -8.35 7.84 -14.93
CA ARG A 12 -7.69 7.30 -13.75
C ARG A 12 -8.73 6.58 -12.92
N PRO A 13 -8.61 5.26 -12.71
CA PRO A 13 -9.49 4.52 -11.83
C PRO A 13 -9.51 5.13 -10.43
N ARG A 14 -10.69 5.19 -9.83
CA ARG A 14 -10.83 5.61 -8.44
C ARG A 14 -10.54 4.41 -7.54
N THR A 15 -9.45 4.43 -6.78
CA THR A 15 -9.02 3.34 -5.93
C THR A 15 -9.62 3.39 -4.51
N THR A 16 -10.22 4.52 -4.13
CA THR A 16 -10.85 4.68 -2.82
C THR A 16 -12.35 4.90 -2.95
N GLN A 17 -13.15 3.99 -2.38
CA GLN A 17 -14.57 4.17 -2.17
C GLN A 17 -14.85 4.37 -0.68
N SER A 18 -14.73 5.63 -0.23
CA SER A 18 -14.84 5.99 1.19
C SER A 18 -16.28 6.15 1.69
N ARG A 19 -17.30 6.13 0.81
CA ARG A 19 -18.72 6.22 1.21
C ARG A 19 -19.33 4.83 1.27
N HIS A 20 -19.33 4.23 2.47
CA HIS A 20 -19.92 2.92 2.74
C HIS A 20 -20.51 2.85 4.17
N PRO A 21 -21.49 1.98 4.44
CA PRO A 21 -22.16 1.88 5.75
C PRO A 21 -21.38 1.07 6.81
N LEU A 22 -20.17 0.59 6.49
CA LEU A 22 -19.42 -0.37 7.34
C LEU A 22 -18.76 0.27 8.57
N GLY A 23 -18.90 1.57 8.76
CA GLY A 23 -18.28 2.33 9.86
C GLY A 23 -16.78 2.51 9.70
N TYR A 24 -16.24 3.54 10.34
CA TYR A 24 -14.83 3.91 10.27
C TYR A 24 -14.14 3.67 11.61
N ARG A 25 -12.81 3.60 11.58
CA ARG A 25 -11.96 3.57 12.78
C ARG A 25 -11.28 4.94 12.96
N PRO A 26 -10.95 5.31 14.21
CA PRO A 26 -10.22 6.54 14.46
C PRO A 26 -8.83 6.50 13.82
N ASN A 27 -8.28 7.67 13.53
CA ASN A 27 -6.88 7.80 13.14
C ASN A 27 -6.00 7.74 14.41
N LEU A 28 -5.34 6.61 14.63
CA LEU A 28 -4.48 6.36 15.79
C LEU A 28 -3.08 6.98 15.62
N LEU A 29 -2.73 7.43 14.40
CA LEU A 29 -1.43 8.06 14.14
C LEU A 29 -1.45 9.57 14.41
N LEU A 30 -2.64 10.16 14.57
CA LEU A 30 -2.77 11.58 14.78
C LEU A 30 -2.29 11.98 16.18
N GLY A 31 -1.20 12.76 16.23
CA GLY A 31 -0.60 13.18 17.50
C GLY A 31 0.16 12.06 18.22
N SER A 32 0.30 10.88 17.62
CA SER A 32 1.13 9.81 18.18
C SER A 32 2.62 10.10 17.96
N VAL A 33 3.46 9.50 18.81
CA VAL A 33 4.91 9.48 18.59
C VAL A 33 5.21 8.62 17.38
N PRO A 34 6.12 9.04 16.47
CA PRO A 34 6.55 8.19 15.35
C PRO A 34 7.04 6.82 15.84
N PRO A 35 6.85 5.75 15.05
CA PRO A 35 7.33 4.43 15.44
C PRO A 35 8.84 4.44 15.67
N SER A 36 9.27 3.80 16.73
CA SER A 36 10.68 3.67 17.14
C SER A 36 11.28 2.30 16.80
N GLY A 37 10.50 1.40 16.23
CA GLY A 37 10.91 0.06 15.86
C GLY A 37 10.07 -0.55 14.74
N ILE A 38 10.58 -1.64 14.19
CA ILE A 38 9.91 -2.44 13.17
C ILE A 38 8.64 -3.09 13.74
N ASN A 39 7.65 -3.32 12.87
CA ASN A 39 6.38 -3.97 13.22
C ASN A 39 5.56 -3.26 14.29
N GLN A 40 5.72 -1.94 14.44
CA GLN A 40 4.85 -1.12 15.29
C GLN A 40 3.69 -0.52 14.50
N VAL A 41 3.97 -0.07 13.27
CA VAL A 41 2.96 0.52 12.37
C VAL A 41 3.16 -0.01 10.96
N TRP A 42 2.12 -0.60 10.40
CA TRP A 42 2.05 -0.91 8.97
C TRP A 42 1.06 -0.01 8.27
N LEU A 43 1.48 0.55 7.14
CA LEU A 43 0.62 1.30 6.24
C LEU A 43 0.13 0.39 5.12
N GLY A 44 -1.15 0.51 4.75
CA GLY A 44 -1.74 -0.23 3.65
C GLY A 44 -2.47 0.68 2.69
N ASP A 45 -2.31 0.43 1.38
CA ASP A 45 -3.02 1.18 0.35
C ASP A 45 -3.12 0.38 -0.95
N ILE A 46 -3.99 0.82 -1.87
CA ILE A 46 -4.21 0.21 -3.18
C ILE A 46 -3.87 1.21 -4.27
N THR A 47 -3.18 0.74 -5.29
CA THR A 47 -3.00 1.50 -6.53
C THR A 47 -3.42 0.68 -7.74
N TYR A 48 -3.68 1.35 -8.88
CA TYR A 48 -3.96 0.66 -10.13
C TYR A 48 -2.70 0.50 -10.97
N ILE A 49 -2.64 -0.58 -11.73
CA ILE A 49 -1.59 -0.96 -12.66
C ILE A 49 -2.20 -1.04 -14.06
N PRO A 50 -1.75 -0.23 -15.04
CA PRO A 50 -2.31 -0.27 -16.39
C PRO A 50 -2.00 -1.58 -17.10
N LEU A 51 -3.00 -2.16 -17.78
CA LEU A 51 -2.87 -3.31 -18.66
C LEU A 51 -3.27 -2.95 -20.08
N ALA A 52 -2.82 -3.72 -21.05
CA ALA A 52 -3.20 -3.57 -22.46
C ALA A 52 -4.72 -3.61 -22.65
N GLY A 53 -5.22 -2.88 -23.65
CA GLY A 53 -6.66 -2.80 -23.95
C GLY A 53 -7.45 -1.95 -22.96
N ALA A 54 -6.83 -0.90 -22.39
CA ALA A 54 -7.45 0.01 -21.41
C ALA A 54 -8.02 -0.68 -20.17
N ARG A 55 -7.44 -1.83 -19.80
CA ARG A 55 -7.74 -2.57 -18.57
C ARG A 55 -6.81 -2.14 -17.44
N PHE A 56 -7.15 -2.54 -16.22
CA PHE A 56 -6.34 -2.29 -15.05
C PHE A 56 -6.31 -3.53 -14.15
N ALA A 57 -5.17 -3.76 -13.50
CA ALA A 57 -5.08 -4.57 -12.30
C ALA A 57 -4.91 -3.63 -11.08
N TYR A 58 -5.10 -4.17 -9.89
CA TYR A 58 -5.01 -3.44 -8.63
C TYR A 58 -3.95 -4.06 -7.76
N LEU A 59 -3.00 -3.24 -7.31
CA LEU A 59 -1.93 -3.63 -6.41
C LEU A 59 -2.28 -3.16 -4.99
N ALA A 60 -2.53 -4.09 -4.09
CA ALA A 60 -2.54 -3.84 -2.66
C ALA A 60 -1.13 -4.01 -2.10
N LEU A 61 -0.67 -3.07 -1.29
CA LEU A 61 0.67 -3.07 -0.72
C LEU A 61 0.62 -2.67 0.75
N LEU A 62 1.37 -3.41 1.58
CA LEU A 62 1.62 -3.07 2.98
C LEU A 62 3.09 -2.77 3.19
N MET A 63 3.38 -1.69 3.92
CA MET A 63 4.72 -1.23 4.21
C MET A 63 4.89 -0.96 5.71
N ASP A 64 5.99 -1.40 6.28
CA ASP A 64 6.40 -1.00 7.62
C ASP A 64 6.81 0.48 7.63
N LEU A 65 6.17 1.29 8.48
CA LEU A 65 6.38 2.73 8.52
C LEU A 65 7.79 3.11 9.01
N TYR A 66 8.38 2.30 9.88
CA TYR A 66 9.70 2.56 10.44
C TYR A 66 10.82 2.21 9.46
N SER A 67 10.80 0.99 8.93
CA SER A 67 11.85 0.48 8.05
C SER A 67 11.64 0.76 6.56
N ARG A 68 10.45 1.24 6.17
CA ARG A 68 10.04 1.38 4.75
C ARG A 68 9.98 0.07 3.98
N ARG A 69 10.12 -1.06 4.64
CA ARG A 69 10.10 -2.37 4.02
C ARG A 69 8.69 -2.75 3.58
N VAL A 70 8.58 -3.29 2.38
CA VAL A 70 7.34 -3.91 1.91
C VAL A 70 7.15 -5.23 2.64
N VAL A 71 6.09 -5.33 3.43
CA VAL A 71 5.80 -6.51 4.28
C VAL A 71 4.76 -7.45 3.69
N GLY A 72 3.96 -6.97 2.73
CA GLY A 72 2.98 -7.78 2.02
C GLY A 72 2.45 -7.06 0.79
N TRP A 73 2.09 -7.81 -0.24
CA TRP A 73 1.49 -7.28 -1.45
C TRP A 73 0.71 -8.34 -2.21
N GLU A 74 -0.25 -7.91 -3.02
CA GLU A 74 -1.03 -8.77 -3.92
C GLU A 74 -1.49 -7.96 -5.13
N LEU A 75 -1.59 -8.62 -6.29
CA LEU A 75 -2.07 -8.06 -7.54
C LEU A 75 -3.28 -8.84 -8.06
N ASP A 76 -4.40 -8.16 -8.30
CA ASP A 76 -5.61 -8.77 -8.83
C ASP A 76 -6.27 -7.88 -9.89
N ASP A 77 -7.10 -8.48 -10.74
CA ASP A 77 -7.92 -7.76 -11.73
C ASP A 77 -9.11 -7.04 -11.07
N GLN A 78 -9.41 -7.32 -9.81
CA GLN A 78 -10.53 -6.74 -9.07
C GLN A 78 -10.08 -6.12 -7.74
N MET A 79 -10.57 -4.92 -7.47
CA MET A 79 -10.34 -4.19 -6.22
C MET A 79 -11.33 -4.63 -5.14
N THR A 80 -11.18 -5.85 -4.63
CA THR A 80 -12.06 -6.47 -3.65
C THR A 80 -11.44 -6.52 -2.24
N GLU A 81 -12.24 -6.91 -1.23
CA GLU A 81 -11.72 -7.22 0.11
C GLU A 81 -10.72 -8.39 0.06
N ALA A 82 -10.91 -9.36 -0.85
CA ALA A 82 -10.01 -10.50 -1.01
C ALA A 82 -8.58 -10.08 -1.39
N LEU A 83 -8.41 -9.05 -2.24
CA LEU A 83 -7.14 -8.49 -2.62
C LEU A 83 -6.34 -8.01 -1.39
N VAL A 84 -6.94 -7.13 -0.58
CA VAL A 84 -6.26 -6.57 0.61
C VAL A 84 -6.05 -7.63 1.70
N LEU A 85 -6.95 -8.62 1.81
CA LEU A 85 -6.80 -9.76 2.71
C LEU A 85 -5.62 -10.64 2.34
N ALA A 86 -5.40 -10.91 1.05
CA ALA A 86 -4.27 -11.71 0.59
C ALA A 86 -2.94 -11.03 0.97
N ALA A 87 -2.80 -9.73 0.71
CA ALA A 87 -1.63 -8.96 1.09
C ALA A 87 -1.41 -8.94 2.63
N LEU A 88 -2.49 -8.73 3.41
CA LEU A 88 -2.43 -8.72 4.88
C LEU A 88 -2.02 -10.09 5.45
N ARG A 89 -2.61 -11.18 4.97
CA ARG A 89 -2.27 -12.54 5.40
C ARG A 89 -0.82 -12.91 5.07
N GLN A 90 -0.32 -12.48 3.92
CA GLN A 90 1.07 -12.62 3.54
C GLN A 90 1.99 -11.90 4.54
N ALA A 91 1.69 -10.63 4.85
CA ALA A 91 2.45 -9.82 5.80
C ALA A 91 2.47 -10.46 7.20
N ILE A 92 1.32 -10.87 7.73
CA ILE A 92 1.21 -11.50 9.05
C ILE A 92 2.03 -12.80 9.08
N ARG A 93 1.94 -13.65 8.06
CA ARG A 93 2.66 -14.91 7.99
C ARG A 93 4.18 -14.73 7.97
N TRP A 94 4.67 -13.71 7.27
CA TRP A 94 6.12 -13.48 7.15
C TRP A 94 6.72 -12.71 8.31
N ARG A 95 5.97 -11.77 8.87
CA ARG A 95 6.49 -10.88 9.91
C ARG A 95 6.15 -11.32 11.32
N GLN A 96 5.10 -12.12 11.50
CA GLN A 96 4.61 -12.59 12.81
C GLN A 96 4.59 -11.47 13.86
N PRO A 97 3.90 -10.36 13.59
CA PRO A 97 3.95 -9.17 14.45
C PRO A 97 3.41 -9.49 15.84
N GLN A 98 3.97 -8.83 16.85
CA GLN A 98 3.42 -8.88 18.20
C GLN A 98 2.08 -8.16 18.26
N PRO A 99 1.17 -8.56 19.17
CA PRO A 99 -0.07 -7.83 19.43
C PRO A 99 0.19 -6.34 19.72
N GLY A 100 -0.73 -5.46 19.27
CA GLY A 100 -0.62 -4.02 19.44
C GLY A 100 -0.07 -3.30 18.20
N LEU A 101 0.35 -4.01 17.14
CA LEU A 101 0.71 -3.37 15.87
C LEU A 101 -0.47 -2.56 15.33
N ILE A 102 -0.23 -1.29 14.97
CA ILE A 102 -1.22 -0.43 14.33
C ILE A 102 -1.17 -0.67 12.82
N HIS A 103 -2.30 -1.08 12.23
CA HIS A 103 -2.47 -1.13 10.79
C HIS A 103 -3.29 0.05 10.30
N HIS A 104 -2.63 0.98 9.60
CA HIS A 104 -3.23 2.23 9.11
C HIS A 104 -3.50 2.17 7.62
N THR A 105 -4.72 2.56 7.23
CA THR A 105 -5.17 2.58 5.83
C THR A 105 -6.01 3.82 5.55
N ASP A 106 -6.37 4.02 4.29
CA ASP A 106 -7.44 4.93 3.92
C ASP A 106 -8.81 4.38 4.40
N ARG A 107 -9.89 5.10 4.07
CA ARG A 107 -11.27 4.71 4.37
C ARG A 107 -11.93 3.85 3.29
N GLY A 108 -11.15 3.15 2.49
CA GLY A 108 -11.69 2.25 1.48
C GLY A 108 -12.57 1.16 2.07
N GLY A 109 -13.69 0.84 1.40
CA GLY A 109 -14.62 -0.20 1.83
C GLY A 109 -13.98 -1.57 2.00
N GLN A 110 -12.91 -1.85 1.25
CA GLN A 110 -12.13 -3.08 1.33
C GLN A 110 -11.50 -3.28 2.72
N TYR A 111 -11.06 -2.20 3.36
CA TYR A 111 -10.47 -2.22 4.71
C TYR A 111 -11.52 -2.22 5.82
N ALA A 112 -12.75 -1.82 5.50
CA ALA A 112 -13.87 -1.81 6.46
C ALA A 112 -14.64 -3.13 6.50
N GLY A 113 -14.33 -4.08 5.64
CA GLY A 113 -14.98 -5.37 5.51
C GLY A 113 -14.90 -6.22 6.79
N GLY A 114 -15.85 -7.15 6.93
CA GLY A 114 -15.97 -7.99 8.11
C GLY A 114 -14.81 -8.97 8.26
N ASP A 115 -14.41 -9.59 7.16
CA ASP A 115 -13.31 -10.56 7.13
C ASP A 115 -11.96 -9.90 7.38
N TYR A 116 -11.76 -8.69 6.81
CA TYR A 116 -10.55 -7.91 7.06
C TYR A 116 -10.38 -7.58 8.54
N ARG A 117 -11.43 -7.07 9.17
CA ARG A 117 -11.46 -6.77 10.61
C ARG A 117 -11.31 -8.01 11.48
N HIS A 118 -11.83 -9.14 11.02
CA HIS A 118 -11.67 -10.41 11.74
C HIS A 118 -10.22 -10.86 11.77
N VAL A 119 -9.51 -10.77 10.62
CA VAL A 119 -8.09 -11.11 10.53
C VAL A 119 -7.23 -10.20 11.41
N LEU A 120 -7.47 -8.88 11.40
CA LEU A 120 -6.76 -7.93 12.27
C LEU A 120 -6.93 -8.29 13.75
N ARG A 121 -8.18 -8.51 14.19
CA ARG A 121 -8.45 -8.90 15.59
C ARG A 121 -7.76 -10.20 16.00
N ARG A 122 -7.78 -11.21 15.13
CA ARG A 122 -7.08 -12.48 15.41
C ARG A 122 -5.58 -12.33 15.53
N ALA A 123 -5.00 -11.40 14.79
CA ALA A 123 -3.58 -11.08 14.86
C ALA A 123 -3.22 -10.09 15.99
N GLY A 124 -4.20 -9.65 16.78
CA GLY A 124 -3.98 -8.65 17.84
C GLY A 124 -3.61 -7.27 17.31
N MET A 125 -3.97 -6.96 16.05
CA MET A 125 -3.63 -5.68 15.40
C MET A 125 -4.73 -4.64 15.63
N GLU A 126 -4.33 -3.37 15.79
CA GLU A 126 -5.22 -2.24 15.93
C GLU A 126 -5.48 -1.57 14.57
N GLN A 127 -6.75 -1.45 14.19
CA GLN A 127 -7.12 -0.80 12.95
C GLN A 127 -7.18 0.72 13.11
N SER A 128 -6.45 1.43 12.26
CA SER A 128 -6.44 2.88 12.14
C SER A 128 -6.83 3.30 10.72
N MET A 129 -7.60 4.38 10.58
CA MET A 129 -8.00 4.91 9.27
C MET A 129 -7.75 6.39 9.16
N SER A 130 -7.29 6.85 7.99
CA SER A 130 -7.12 8.27 7.67
C SER A 130 -8.40 9.07 7.89
N ARG A 131 -8.28 10.36 8.13
CA ARG A 131 -9.45 11.27 8.17
C ARG A 131 -10.05 11.43 6.77
N PRO A 132 -11.33 11.82 6.65
CA PRO A 132 -11.91 12.12 5.35
C PRO A 132 -11.17 13.29 4.70
N ASP A 133 -10.95 13.19 3.41
CA ASP A 133 -10.36 14.23 2.56
C ASP A 133 -8.98 14.77 3.03
N ASN A 134 -8.25 13.99 3.84
CA ASN A 134 -6.91 14.35 4.30
C ASN A 134 -5.85 13.43 3.69
N CYS A 135 -5.25 13.89 2.58
CA CYS A 135 -4.16 13.17 1.90
C CYS A 135 -2.86 13.07 2.74
N TYR A 136 -2.64 14.00 3.69
CA TYR A 136 -1.43 13.95 4.53
C TYR A 136 -1.36 12.71 5.41
N ASP A 137 -2.52 12.16 5.79
CA ASP A 137 -2.58 10.96 6.64
C ASP A 137 -2.04 9.70 5.90
N ASN A 138 -1.95 9.72 4.56
CA ASN A 138 -1.44 8.62 3.73
C ASN A 138 -0.24 9.00 2.84
N ALA A 139 0.38 10.15 3.09
CA ALA A 139 1.45 10.72 2.25
C ALA A 139 2.63 9.76 2.02
N PHE A 140 2.94 8.89 2.99
CA PHE A 140 4.00 7.89 2.84
C PHE A 140 3.68 6.84 1.78
N MET A 141 2.43 6.36 1.73
CA MET A 141 2.00 5.40 0.71
C MET A 141 1.91 6.05 -0.66
N GLU A 142 1.40 7.29 -0.73
CA GLU A 142 1.40 8.07 -1.98
C GLU A 142 2.82 8.26 -2.53
N SER A 143 3.78 8.61 -1.68
CA SER A 143 5.19 8.72 -2.06
C SER A 143 5.77 7.38 -2.51
N CYS A 144 5.47 6.29 -1.82
CA CYS A 144 5.90 4.95 -2.17
C CYS A 144 5.37 4.55 -3.56
N PHE A 145 4.06 4.71 -3.80
CA PHE A 145 3.48 4.41 -5.10
C PHE A 145 3.99 5.34 -6.20
N GLY A 146 4.22 6.62 -5.91
CA GLY A 146 4.86 7.54 -6.84
C GLY A 146 6.23 7.03 -7.28
N THR A 147 7.05 6.58 -6.34
CA THR A 147 8.37 5.98 -6.60
C THR A 147 8.25 4.71 -7.42
N ILE A 148 7.40 3.77 -7.02
CA ILE A 148 7.16 2.51 -7.75
C ILE A 148 6.76 2.80 -9.20
N LYS A 149 5.79 3.68 -9.40
CA LYS A 149 5.29 4.03 -10.74
C LYS A 149 6.34 4.71 -11.61
N THR A 150 7.17 5.56 -11.03
CA THR A 150 8.21 6.26 -11.76
C THR A 150 9.37 5.32 -12.12
N GLU A 151 9.84 4.51 -11.19
CA GLU A 151 11.00 3.64 -11.39
C GLU A 151 10.69 2.42 -12.26
N LEU A 152 9.44 1.91 -12.24
CA LEU A 152 8.97 0.90 -13.19
C LEU A 152 8.66 1.48 -14.58
N GLU A 153 8.83 2.80 -14.80
CA GLU A 153 8.44 3.48 -16.05
C GLU A 153 7.05 3.09 -16.51
N MET A 154 6.06 3.06 -15.61
CA MET A 154 4.79 2.38 -15.74
C MET A 154 4.14 2.53 -17.12
N ARG A 155 4.49 1.58 -17.97
CA ARG A 155 3.83 1.33 -19.26
C ARG A 155 2.63 0.42 -19.05
N SER A 156 1.80 0.29 -20.06
CA SER A 156 0.73 -0.69 -20.07
C SER A 156 1.33 -2.10 -20.20
N TYR A 157 1.16 -2.94 -19.19
CA TYR A 157 1.59 -4.35 -19.25
C TYR A 157 0.70 -5.16 -20.19
N ALA A 158 1.25 -6.19 -20.84
CA ALA A 158 0.48 -7.06 -21.74
C ALA A 158 -0.68 -7.73 -21.00
N ASP A 159 -0.41 -8.25 -19.81
CA ASP A 159 -1.37 -8.94 -18.96
C ASP A 159 -0.96 -8.87 -17.47
N ARG A 160 -1.82 -9.39 -16.58
CA ARG A 160 -1.56 -9.43 -15.14
C ARG A 160 -0.37 -10.29 -14.76
N PRO A 161 -0.13 -11.51 -15.30
CA PRO A 161 1.06 -12.30 -14.99
C PRO A 161 2.37 -11.57 -15.28
N THR A 162 2.47 -10.87 -16.41
CA THR A 162 3.63 -10.05 -16.76
C THR A 162 3.82 -8.91 -15.75
N ALA A 163 2.75 -8.18 -15.43
CA ALA A 163 2.79 -7.12 -14.41
C ALA A 163 3.21 -7.67 -13.04
N GLN A 164 2.69 -8.83 -12.64
CA GLN A 164 3.01 -9.47 -11.37
C GLN A 164 4.48 -9.86 -11.26
N ALA A 165 5.07 -10.40 -12.32
CA ALA A 165 6.47 -10.77 -12.36
C ALA A 165 7.39 -9.54 -12.21
N GLU A 166 7.14 -8.49 -12.99
CA GLU A 166 7.95 -7.25 -12.94
C GLU A 166 7.80 -6.51 -11.61
N ILE A 167 6.58 -6.43 -11.06
CA ILE A 167 6.33 -5.84 -9.74
C ILE A 167 7.07 -6.64 -8.66
N HIS A 168 7.04 -7.98 -8.71
CA HIS A 168 7.77 -8.83 -7.77
C HIS A 168 9.28 -8.55 -7.80
N GLU A 169 9.86 -8.51 -8.99
CA GLU A 169 11.28 -8.21 -9.16
C GLU A 169 11.63 -6.81 -8.64
N TYR A 170 10.78 -5.83 -8.96
CA TYR A 170 10.98 -4.47 -8.48
C TYR A 170 10.88 -4.38 -6.94
N LEU A 171 9.90 -5.02 -6.31
CA LEU A 171 9.78 -5.01 -4.85
C LEU A 171 10.96 -5.69 -4.15
N CYS A 172 11.53 -6.74 -4.77
CA CYS A 172 12.79 -7.34 -4.31
C CYS A 172 13.96 -6.35 -4.43
N TYR A 173 14.05 -5.59 -5.52
CA TYR A 173 15.03 -4.51 -5.69
C TYR A 173 14.81 -3.40 -4.67
N TYR A 174 13.57 -2.95 -4.48
CA TYR A 174 13.17 -1.89 -3.53
C TYR A 174 13.64 -2.21 -2.11
N ASP A 175 13.42 -3.42 -1.64
CA ASP A 175 13.77 -3.82 -0.28
C ASP A 175 15.25 -4.09 -0.07
N ARG A 176 15.97 -4.61 -1.09
CA ARG A 176 17.33 -5.14 -0.94
C ARG A 176 18.43 -4.31 -1.60
N ARG A 177 18.10 -3.43 -2.54
CA ARG A 177 19.08 -2.68 -3.33
C ARG A 177 18.84 -1.18 -3.37
N ARG A 178 17.57 -0.77 -3.35
CA ARG A 178 17.20 0.65 -3.42
C ARG A 178 17.55 1.35 -2.10
N ARG A 179 18.37 2.40 -2.21
CA ARG A 179 18.78 3.21 -1.05
C ARG A 179 17.75 4.29 -0.74
N HIS A 180 17.48 4.52 0.55
CA HIS A 180 16.51 5.49 1.02
C HIS A 180 17.19 6.58 1.85
N SER A 181 17.05 7.84 1.46
CA SER A 181 17.61 8.98 2.20
C SER A 181 17.09 9.05 3.63
N SER A 182 15.80 8.73 3.84
CA SER A 182 15.18 8.65 5.18
C SER A 182 15.72 7.52 6.07
N LEU A 183 16.46 6.57 5.51
CA LEU A 183 17.12 5.47 6.21
C LEU A 183 18.66 5.62 6.22
N ASN A 184 19.17 6.84 6.15
CA ASN A 184 20.60 7.12 6.04
C ASN A 184 21.26 6.40 4.85
N TYR A 185 20.57 6.38 3.71
CA TYR A 185 21.00 5.70 2.48
C TYR A 185 21.20 4.19 2.62
N LEU A 186 20.58 3.57 3.61
CA LEU A 186 20.45 2.11 3.70
C LEU A 186 19.25 1.62 2.87
N THR A 187 19.30 0.37 2.49
CA THR A 187 18.10 -0.33 2.00
C THR A 187 17.19 -0.71 3.18
N PRO A 188 15.89 -0.92 2.97
CA PRO A 188 15.00 -1.40 4.02
C PRO A 188 15.52 -2.65 4.73
N CYS A 189 16.06 -3.63 4.00
CA CYS A 189 16.63 -4.84 4.56
C CYS A 189 17.89 -4.57 5.41
N GLU A 190 18.84 -3.74 4.91
CA GLU A 190 20.04 -3.37 5.66
C GLU A 190 19.67 -2.59 6.93
N PHE A 191 18.66 -1.72 6.85
CA PHE A 191 18.19 -0.96 7.99
C PHE A 191 17.63 -1.87 9.09
N GLU A 192 16.78 -2.84 8.75
CA GLU A 192 16.24 -3.80 9.73
C GLU A 192 17.33 -4.66 10.38
N LEU A 193 18.32 -5.12 9.59
CA LEU A 193 19.44 -5.91 10.13
C LEU A 193 20.28 -5.17 11.19
N ARG A 194 20.28 -3.84 11.17
CA ARG A 194 20.98 -3.02 12.17
C ARG A 194 20.15 -2.77 13.44
N GLN A 195 18.86 -3.09 13.41
CA GLN A 195 17.93 -2.92 14.54
C GLN A 195 17.71 -4.22 15.33
N SER A 196 18.27 -5.35 14.83
CA SER A 196 18.15 -6.69 15.42
C SER A 196 19.27 -6.92 16.48
#